data_2a5b9b81fd6db5d0fd1ee255e4687dab
#
_entry.id   2a5b9b81fd6db5d0fd1ee255e4687dab
#
_cell.length_a   1.000
_cell.length_b   1.000
_cell.length_c   1.000
_cell.angle_alpha   90.00
_cell.angle_beta   90.00
_cell.angle_gamma   90.00
#
_symmetry.space_group_name_H-M   'P 1'
#
loop_
_entity.id
_entity.type
_entity.pdbx_description
1 polymer ?
#
loop_
_entity_poly.entity_id
_entity_poly.type
_entity_poly.pdbx_seq_one_letter_code
_entity_poly.pdbx_strand_id
1 'polypeptide(L)'
;MSNISFSTNPNIAPSAICDLREAVGWARQEEDYPAALQGYWATVGGFDVANTLVAWCAIVSDGVRNAVLLDVIVHPLHQGKGVGRTLVAKAIEHIKAHHITIIHVDFLPERTAFYQRCGFRVGLGGIYEA
;
A
#
# COMPACT_ATOMS: atom_id res chain seq x y z
N MET A 1 3.52 -11.75 17.83
CA MET A 1 2.29 -11.55 17.05
C MET A 1 1.98 -10.08 16.93
N SER A 2 1.66 -9.64 15.75
CA SER A 2 1.19 -8.28 15.57
C SER A 2 -0.32 -8.24 15.82
N ASN A 3 -0.80 -7.24 16.58
CA ASN A 3 -2.21 -7.01 16.82
C ASN A 3 -2.74 -5.96 15.82
N ILE A 4 -2.49 -6.21 14.54
CA ILE A 4 -2.89 -5.29 13.46
C ILE A 4 -4.16 -5.84 12.81
N SER A 5 -5.17 -4.97 12.70
CA SER A 5 -6.41 -5.26 11.98
C SER A 5 -6.33 -4.61 10.61
N PHE A 6 -6.66 -5.37 9.57
CA PHE A 6 -6.65 -4.85 8.19
C PHE A 6 -8.07 -4.60 7.71
N SER A 7 -8.24 -3.53 6.95
CA SER A 7 -9.54 -3.15 6.38
C SER A 7 -9.34 -2.67 4.96
N THR A 8 -10.22 -3.10 4.06
CA THR A 8 -10.24 -2.62 2.67
C THR A 8 -11.16 -1.42 2.58
N ASN A 9 -10.70 -0.38 1.90
CA ASN A 9 -11.41 0.88 1.75
C ASN A 9 -11.85 1.48 3.08
N PRO A 10 -10.94 1.58 4.07
CA PRO A 10 -11.32 2.18 5.35
C PRO A 10 -11.63 3.66 5.17
N ASN A 11 -12.51 4.17 6.00
CA ASN A 11 -12.71 5.61 6.09
C ASN A 11 -11.52 6.19 6.85
N ILE A 12 -10.65 6.91 6.15
CA ILE A 12 -9.38 7.38 6.71
C ILE A 12 -9.21 8.88 6.48
N ALA A 13 -8.76 9.59 7.52
CA ALA A 13 -8.43 10.99 7.37
C ALA A 13 -7.12 11.16 6.60
N PRO A 14 -7.03 12.11 5.66
CA PRO A 14 -5.79 12.37 4.93
C PRO A 14 -4.58 12.56 5.85
N SER A 15 -4.76 13.23 7.00
CA SER A 15 -3.69 13.45 7.97
C SER A 15 -3.07 12.15 8.50
N ALA A 16 -3.86 11.09 8.64
CA ALA A 16 -3.34 9.79 9.10
C ALA A 16 -2.35 9.20 8.10
N ILE A 17 -2.64 9.32 6.80
CA ILE A 17 -1.73 8.86 5.75
C ILE A 17 -0.47 9.73 5.74
N CYS A 18 -0.64 11.05 5.85
CA CYS A 18 0.49 11.98 5.88
C CYS A 18 1.41 11.71 7.07
N ASP A 19 0.85 11.42 8.24
CA ASP A 19 1.63 11.06 9.42
C ASP A 19 2.43 9.78 9.19
N LEU A 20 1.81 8.79 8.55
CA LEU A 20 2.48 7.53 8.26
C LEU A 20 3.59 7.71 7.23
N ARG A 21 3.39 8.54 6.20
CA ARG A 21 4.42 8.90 5.24
C ARG A 21 5.62 9.53 5.95
N GLU A 22 5.36 10.51 6.81
CA GLU A 22 6.41 11.20 7.56
C GLU A 22 7.20 10.22 8.45
N ALA A 23 6.51 9.26 9.05
CA ALA A 23 7.13 8.26 9.93
C ALA A 23 8.18 7.41 9.20
N VAL A 24 8.05 7.22 7.88
CA VAL A 24 9.04 6.49 7.07
C VAL A 24 9.97 7.43 6.30
N GLY A 25 9.95 8.71 6.59
CA GLY A 25 10.86 9.68 5.98
C GLY A 25 10.41 10.22 4.63
N TRP A 26 9.15 10.04 4.27
CA TRP A 26 8.60 10.57 3.01
C TRP A 26 7.95 11.93 3.25
N ALA A 27 7.86 12.74 2.18
CA ALA A 27 7.12 14.00 2.24
C ALA A 27 5.66 13.74 2.56
N ARG A 28 5.03 14.62 3.33
CA ARG A 28 3.64 14.44 3.76
C ARG A 28 2.64 14.53 2.62
N GLN A 29 2.84 15.46 1.67
CA GLN A 29 1.97 15.67 0.49
C GLN A 29 0.51 15.94 0.87
N GLU A 30 0.30 16.82 1.85
CA GLU A 30 -1.02 17.06 2.44
C GLU A 30 -2.03 17.61 1.43
N GLU A 31 -1.57 18.43 0.47
CA GLU A 31 -2.45 19.03 -0.53
C GLU A 31 -2.98 18.02 -1.56
N ASP A 32 -2.33 16.87 -1.70
CA ASP A 32 -2.71 15.88 -2.72
C ASP A 32 -3.78 14.92 -2.25
N TYR A 33 -3.85 14.64 -0.96
CA TYR A 33 -4.59 13.48 -0.47
C TYR A 33 -6.11 13.57 -0.52
N PRO A 34 -6.75 14.71 -0.35
CA PRO A 34 -8.20 14.71 -0.54
C PRO A 34 -8.61 14.24 -1.94
N ALA A 35 -7.90 14.71 -2.97
CA ALA A 35 -8.18 14.31 -4.36
C ALA A 35 -7.70 12.89 -4.65
N ALA A 36 -6.50 12.53 -4.18
CA ALA A 36 -5.94 11.20 -4.41
C ALA A 36 -6.83 10.10 -3.84
N LEU A 37 -7.35 10.29 -2.63
CA LEU A 37 -8.25 9.32 -2.01
C LEU A 37 -9.52 9.08 -2.82
N GLN A 38 -10.01 10.10 -3.50
CA GLN A 38 -11.17 9.95 -4.39
C GLN A 38 -10.80 9.24 -5.69
N GLY A 39 -9.55 9.35 -6.12
CA GLY A 39 -9.09 8.77 -7.38
C GLY A 39 -8.63 7.32 -7.29
N TYR A 40 -8.29 6.83 -6.12
CA TYR A 40 -7.85 5.44 -5.98
C TYR A 40 -9.00 4.47 -6.27
N TRP A 41 -8.67 3.38 -6.94
CA TRP A 41 -9.64 2.31 -7.17
C TRP A 41 -10.00 1.60 -5.86
N ALA A 42 -9.02 1.37 -4.99
CA ALA A 42 -9.23 0.81 -3.66
C ALA A 42 -8.03 1.13 -2.78
N THR A 43 -8.18 0.94 -1.47
CA THR A 43 -7.12 1.13 -0.48
C THR A 43 -7.17 0.01 0.55
N VAL A 44 -6.04 -0.24 1.21
CA VAL A 44 -5.97 -1.17 2.34
C VAL A 44 -5.27 -0.46 3.47
N GLY A 45 -5.86 -0.48 4.65
CA GLY A 45 -5.25 0.08 5.84
C GLY A 45 -5.06 -0.98 6.91
N GLY A 46 -3.99 -0.87 7.68
CA GLY A 46 -3.72 -1.66 8.86
C GLY A 46 -3.74 -0.77 10.09
N PHE A 47 -4.41 -1.22 11.14
CA PHE A 47 -4.63 -0.43 12.35
C PHE A 47 -4.16 -1.19 13.58
N ASP A 48 -3.54 -0.49 14.51
CA ASP A 48 -3.13 -1.08 15.79
C ASP A 48 -4.32 -1.17 16.75
N VAL A 49 -4.07 -1.65 17.98
CA VAL A 49 -5.14 -1.82 18.98
C VAL A 49 -5.77 -0.50 19.42
N ALA A 50 -5.07 0.61 19.23
CA ALA A 50 -5.60 1.95 19.50
C ALA A 50 -6.31 2.57 18.29
N ASN A 51 -6.49 1.78 17.23
CA ASN A 51 -7.10 2.21 15.96
C ASN A 51 -6.29 3.29 15.23
N THR A 52 -4.98 3.28 15.41
CA THR A 52 -4.07 4.16 14.68
C THR A 52 -3.63 3.48 13.40
N LEU A 53 -3.62 4.23 12.28
CA LEU A 53 -3.14 3.71 11.00
C LEU A 53 -1.64 3.47 11.07
N VAL A 54 -1.21 2.22 10.92
CA VAL A 54 0.19 1.83 10.99
C VAL A 54 0.67 1.13 9.70
N ALA A 55 -0.24 0.83 8.78
CA ALA A 55 0.09 0.27 7.48
C ALA A 55 -0.89 0.80 6.44
N TRP A 56 -0.41 0.99 5.21
CA TRP A 56 -1.23 1.59 4.15
C TRP A 56 -0.75 1.13 2.79
N CYS A 57 -1.71 0.95 1.89
CA CYS A 57 -1.43 0.72 0.48
C CYS A 57 -2.59 1.25 -0.34
N ALA A 58 -2.29 1.97 -1.41
CA ALA A 58 -3.30 2.41 -2.38
C ALA A 58 -3.22 1.57 -3.64
N ILE A 59 -4.33 1.44 -4.34
CA ILE A 59 -4.45 0.65 -5.56
C ILE A 59 -5.07 1.50 -6.65
N VAL A 60 -4.40 1.57 -7.81
CA VAL A 60 -4.94 2.18 -9.03
C VAL A 60 -5.24 1.05 -10.00
N SER A 61 -6.32 1.16 -10.75
CA SER A 61 -6.71 0.10 -11.68
C SER A 61 -7.59 0.63 -12.80
N ASP A 62 -7.52 -0.03 -13.97
CA ASP A 62 -8.50 0.17 -15.03
C ASP A 62 -9.83 -0.55 -14.74
N GLY A 63 -9.88 -1.34 -13.67
CA GLY A 63 -11.07 -2.11 -13.29
C GLY A 63 -11.30 -3.35 -14.16
N VAL A 64 -10.38 -3.66 -15.07
CA VAL A 64 -10.56 -4.74 -16.06
C VAL A 64 -9.44 -5.76 -15.99
N ARG A 65 -8.19 -5.33 -16.14
CA ARG A 65 -7.05 -6.27 -16.24
C ARG A 65 -5.88 -5.88 -15.37
N ASN A 66 -5.60 -4.58 -15.23
CA ASN A 66 -4.36 -4.11 -14.63
C ASN A 66 -4.62 -3.34 -13.33
N ALA A 67 -3.76 -3.54 -12.36
CA ALA A 67 -3.72 -2.75 -11.14
C ALA A 67 -2.27 -2.40 -10.81
N VAL A 68 -2.10 -1.31 -10.08
CA VAL A 68 -0.79 -0.87 -9.59
C VAL A 68 -0.90 -0.62 -8.10
N LEU A 69 0.03 -1.18 -7.33
CA LEU A 69 0.16 -0.86 -5.91
C LEU A 69 0.97 0.42 -5.74
N LEU A 70 0.46 1.34 -4.94
CA LEU A 70 1.11 2.61 -4.64
C LEU A 70 1.28 2.77 -3.14
N ASP A 71 2.36 3.42 -2.73
CA ASP A 71 2.56 3.86 -1.34
C ASP A 71 2.39 2.73 -0.32
N VAL A 72 3.09 1.61 -0.54
CA VAL A 72 3.11 0.52 0.42
C VAL A 72 3.96 0.95 1.62
N ILE A 73 3.32 1.22 2.74
CA ILE A 73 3.97 1.79 3.93
C ILE A 73 3.65 0.95 5.15
N VAL A 74 4.68 0.68 5.98
CA VAL A 74 4.50 0.11 7.32
C VAL A 74 5.27 1.00 8.28
N HIS A 75 4.59 1.43 9.34
CA HIS A 75 5.21 2.25 10.39
C HIS A 75 6.47 1.54 10.93
N PRO A 76 7.56 2.27 11.19
CA PRO A 76 8.83 1.66 11.64
C PRO A 76 8.69 0.74 12.85
N LEU A 77 7.82 1.07 13.80
CA LEU A 77 7.59 0.25 15.00
C LEU A 77 6.95 -1.10 14.69
N HIS A 78 6.40 -1.27 13.50
CA HIS A 78 5.71 -2.50 13.10
C HIS A 78 6.40 -3.22 11.94
N GLN A 79 7.56 -2.76 11.52
CA GLN A 79 8.37 -3.42 10.50
C GLN A 79 9.05 -4.67 11.05
N GLY A 80 9.40 -5.61 10.16
CA GLY A 80 10.08 -6.84 10.53
C GLY A 80 9.20 -7.87 11.23
N LYS A 81 7.89 -7.72 11.17
CA LYS A 81 6.91 -8.59 11.87
C LYS A 81 5.89 -9.20 10.92
N GLY A 82 6.11 -9.10 9.61
CA GLY A 82 5.19 -9.64 8.61
C GLY A 82 4.00 -8.77 8.28
N VAL A 83 3.90 -7.57 8.83
CA VAL A 83 2.78 -6.65 8.58
C VAL A 83 2.73 -6.24 7.11
N GLY A 84 3.86 -5.88 6.52
CA GLY A 84 3.94 -5.48 5.11
C GLY A 84 3.52 -6.60 4.18
N ARG A 85 3.93 -7.82 4.45
CA ARG A 85 3.56 -8.98 3.66
C ARG A 85 2.07 -9.24 3.72
N THR A 86 1.47 -9.14 4.90
CA THR A 86 0.02 -9.28 5.07
C THR A 86 -0.73 -8.16 4.36
N LEU A 87 -0.24 -6.92 4.46
CA LEU A 87 -0.81 -5.76 3.76
C LEU A 87 -0.87 -6.01 2.24
N VAL A 88 0.24 -6.41 1.64
CA VAL A 88 0.31 -6.69 0.20
C VAL A 88 -0.59 -7.87 -0.16
N ALA A 89 -0.60 -8.92 0.66
CA ALA A 89 -1.48 -10.07 0.42
C ALA A 89 -2.96 -9.67 0.43
N LYS A 90 -3.37 -8.79 1.34
CA LYS A 90 -4.74 -8.27 1.39
C LYS A 90 -5.08 -7.46 0.14
N ALA A 91 -4.16 -6.63 -0.33
CA ALA A 91 -4.35 -5.87 -1.55
C ALA A 91 -4.51 -6.80 -2.76
N ILE A 92 -3.64 -7.79 -2.89
CA ILE A 92 -3.70 -8.77 -3.98
C ILE A 92 -5.02 -9.56 -3.94
N GLU A 93 -5.43 -9.99 -2.76
CA GLU A 93 -6.68 -10.73 -2.58
C GLU A 93 -7.88 -9.91 -3.07
N HIS A 94 -7.94 -8.64 -2.70
CA HIS A 94 -9.02 -7.74 -3.11
C HIS A 94 -9.03 -7.54 -4.63
N ILE A 95 -7.85 -7.33 -5.23
CA ILE A 95 -7.70 -7.15 -6.67
C ILE A 95 -8.18 -8.40 -7.42
N LYS A 96 -7.73 -9.57 -6.99
CA LYS A 96 -8.09 -10.84 -7.61
C LYS A 96 -9.59 -11.13 -7.51
N ALA A 97 -10.21 -10.74 -6.41
CA ALA A 97 -11.65 -10.92 -6.23
C ALA A 97 -12.48 -10.16 -7.27
N HIS A 98 -11.91 -9.13 -7.90
CA HIS A 98 -12.53 -8.35 -8.97
C HIS A 98 -12.08 -8.80 -10.36
N HIS A 99 -11.46 -9.99 -10.46
CA HIS A 99 -11.02 -10.61 -11.72
C HIS A 99 -9.92 -9.83 -12.45
N ILE A 100 -9.18 -8.99 -11.74
CA ILE A 100 -8.00 -8.30 -12.25
C ILE A 100 -6.82 -9.24 -12.10
N THR A 101 -6.06 -9.47 -13.17
CA THR A 101 -5.08 -10.56 -13.22
C THR A 101 -3.62 -10.10 -13.26
N ILE A 102 -3.36 -8.82 -13.55
CA ILE A 102 -2.00 -8.29 -13.65
C ILE A 102 -1.84 -7.16 -12.66
N ILE A 103 -0.89 -7.33 -11.74
CA ILE A 103 -0.62 -6.36 -10.69
C ILE A 103 0.82 -5.91 -10.81
N HIS A 104 1.02 -4.60 -10.87
CA HIS A 104 2.33 -3.96 -10.97
C HIS A 104 2.69 -3.30 -9.66
N VAL A 105 3.98 -3.27 -9.36
CA VAL A 105 4.53 -2.48 -8.26
C VAL A 105 5.93 -2.04 -8.63
N ASP A 106 6.27 -0.79 -8.37
CA ASP A 106 7.65 -0.33 -8.47
C ASP A 106 8.23 -0.18 -7.07
N PHE A 107 9.53 -0.40 -6.94
CA PHE A 107 10.17 -0.39 -5.63
C PHE A 107 11.69 -0.20 -5.78
N LEU A 108 12.32 0.22 -4.69
CA LEU A 108 13.76 0.36 -4.66
C LEU A 108 14.44 -1.03 -4.61
N PRO A 109 15.68 -1.15 -5.14
CA PRO A 109 16.37 -2.44 -5.20
C PRO A 109 16.42 -3.20 -3.87
N GLU A 110 16.55 -2.51 -2.74
CA GLU A 110 16.60 -3.14 -1.42
C GLU A 110 15.29 -3.81 -1.02
N ARG A 111 14.19 -3.57 -1.74
CA ARG A 111 12.89 -4.21 -1.50
C ARG A 111 12.65 -5.43 -2.38
N THR A 112 13.58 -5.79 -3.24
CA THR A 112 13.42 -6.89 -4.21
C THR A 112 13.01 -8.19 -3.54
N ALA A 113 13.74 -8.61 -2.50
CA ALA A 113 13.43 -9.86 -1.80
C ALA A 113 12.05 -9.84 -1.16
N PHE A 114 11.63 -8.69 -0.64
CA PHE A 114 10.30 -8.54 -0.06
C PHE A 114 9.21 -8.81 -1.10
N TYR A 115 9.27 -8.15 -2.26
CA TYR A 115 8.25 -8.32 -3.29
C TYR A 115 8.28 -9.69 -3.95
N GLN A 116 9.47 -10.30 -4.07
CA GLN A 116 9.57 -11.69 -4.52
C GLN A 116 8.86 -12.63 -3.55
N ARG A 117 9.01 -12.43 -2.25
CA ARG A 117 8.29 -13.23 -1.24
C ARG A 117 6.78 -12.98 -1.28
N CYS A 118 6.35 -11.82 -1.74
CA CYS A 118 4.92 -11.54 -1.96
C CYS A 118 4.38 -12.18 -3.24
N GLY A 119 5.23 -12.81 -4.05
CA GLY A 119 4.82 -13.51 -5.26
C GLY A 119 5.04 -12.74 -6.56
N PHE A 120 5.71 -11.59 -6.51
CA PHE A 120 5.97 -10.81 -7.72
C PHE A 120 7.17 -11.38 -8.48
N ARG A 121 7.03 -11.47 -9.80
CA ARG A 121 8.14 -11.73 -10.70
C ARG A 121 8.80 -10.39 -11.03
N VAL A 122 10.06 -10.24 -10.67
CA VAL A 122 10.78 -8.98 -10.81
C VAL A 122 11.32 -8.84 -12.23
N GLY A 123 11.09 -7.69 -12.83
CA GLY A 123 11.58 -7.32 -14.15
C GLY A 123 12.07 -5.88 -14.14
N LEU A 124 12.23 -5.29 -15.31
CA LEU A 124 12.63 -3.90 -15.45
C LEU A 124 11.41 -3.01 -15.63
N GLY A 125 11.46 -1.87 -14.99
CA GLY A 125 10.46 -0.82 -15.15
C GLY A 125 11.13 0.53 -15.07
N GLY A 126 10.41 1.59 -15.42
CA GLY A 126 10.93 2.94 -15.33
C GLY A 126 9.87 3.91 -14.85
N ILE A 127 10.33 5.04 -14.29
CA ILE A 127 9.48 6.12 -13.82
C ILE A 127 9.90 7.39 -14.55
N TYR A 128 8.95 8.07 -15.14
CA TYR A 128 9.15 9.41 -15.68
C TYR A 128 8.55 10.40 -14.70
N GLU A 129 9.37 11.31 -14.23
CA GLU A 129 8.92 12.38 -13.33
C GLU A 129 8.93 13.69 -14.10
N ALA A 130 7.80 14.37 -14.14
CA ALA A 130 7.65 15.63 -14.85
C ALA A 130 8.27 16.80 -14.08
#